data_b5d94d760c2ae9b7453281c9f28a4780
#
_entry.id   b5d94d760c2ae9b7453281c9f28a4780
#
_cell.length_a   1.000
_cell.length_b   1.000
_cell.length_c   1.000
_cell.angle_alpha   90.00
_cell.angle_beta   90.00
_cell.angle_gamma   90.00
#
_symmetry.space_group_name_H-M   'P 1'
#
loop_
_entity.id
_entity.type
_entity.pdbx_description
1 polymer ?
#
loop_
_entity_poly.entity_id
_entity_poly.type
_entity_poly.pdbx_seq_one_letter_code
_entity_poly.pdbx_strand_id
1 'polypeptide(L)'
;MDIRKVTHNFFVSAQIETADTDAIAEAGIVRVICNRPDQEVPVPLQADAIGSAVRAAGIDFAVLPITHQSMTQSAVAQQSELINSADGPVLAYCASGTRSTVIWALGQVGTL
;
A
#
# COMPACT_ATOMS: atom_id res chain seq x y z
N MET A 1 5.80 -14.33 1.99
CA MET A 1 4.75 -13.30 2.09
C MET A 1 3.79 -13.44 0.92
N ASP A 2 2.55 -13.07 1.11
CA ASP A 2 1.51 -13.27 0.11
C ASP A 2 1.14 -11.94 -0.56
N ILE A 3 1.82 -11.64 -1.67
CA ILE A 3 1.53 -10.47 -2.51
C ILE A 3 0.55 -10.91 -3.59
N ARG A 4 -0.62 -10.28 -3.64
CA ARG A 4 -1.68 -10.61 -4.59
C ARG A 4 -1.75 -9.57 -5.71
N LYS A 5 -1.71 -10.04 -6.94
CA LYS A 5 -1.76 -9.19 -8.12
C LYS A 5 -3.19 -8.71 -8.37
N VAL A 6 -3.39 -7.40 -8.48
CA VAL A 6 -4.67 -6.80 -8.87
C VAL A 6 -4.60 -6.42 -10.36
N THR A 7 -3.58 -5.68 -10.76
CA THR A 7 -3.28 -5.39 -12.16
C THR A 7 -1.78 -5.64 -12.40
N HIS A 8 -1.31 -5.46 -13.63
CA HIS A 8 0.12 -5.65 -13.94
C HIS A 8 1.02 -4.69 -13.16
N ASN A 9 0.50 -3.57 -12.66
CA ASN A 9 1.28 -2.57 -11.93
C ASN A 9 0.76 -2.28 -10.52
N PHE A 10 -0.22 -3.04 -10.03
CA PHE A 10 -0.75 -2.84 -8.68
C PHE A 10 -0.99 -4.17 -7.96
N PHE A 11 -0.47 -4.26 -6.74
CA PHE A 11 -0.52 -5.44 -5.90
C PHE A 11 -1.01 -5.05 -4.50
N VAL A 12 -1.60 -5.99 -3.80
CA VAL A 12 -2.06 -5.80 -2.42
C VAL A 12 -1.56 -6.93 -1.54
N SER A 13 -1.46 -6.68 -0.24
CA SER A 13 -1.12 -7.70 0.75
C SER A 13 -1.74 -7.39 2.11
N ALA A 14 -1.73 -8.37 2.99
CA ALA A 14 -1.96 -8.18 4.41
C ALA A 14 -0.79 -7.38 5.01
N GLN A 15 -0.87 -7.08 6.33
CA GLN A 15 0.19 -6.38 7.05
C GLN A 15 1.56 -6.99 6.73
N ILE A 16 2.51 -6.13 6.38
CA ILE A 16 3.90 -6.51 6.13
C ILE A 16 4.76 -6.24 7.36
N GLU A 17 5.93 -6.87 7.41
CA GLU A 17 6.93 -6.71 8.44
C GLU A 17 8.22 -6.17 7.83
N THR A 18 9.13 -5.67 8.67
CA THR A 18 10.42 -5.17 8.17
C THR A 18 11.25 -6.26 7.48
N ALA A 19 11.06 -7.52 7.87
CA ALA A 19 11.74 -8.66 7.22
C ALA A 19 11.25 -8.94 5.80
N ASP A 20 10.13 -8.35 5.37
CA ASP A 20 9.55 -8.60 4.05
C ASP A 20 10.16 -7.74 2.94
N THR A 21 11.04 -6.79 3.27
CA THR A 21 11.55 -5.81 2.29
C THR A 21 12.31 -6.44 1.13
N ASP A 22 13.06 -7.52 1.39
CA ASP A 22 13.80 -8.21 0.33
C ASP A 22 12.85 -8.85 -0.68
N ALA A 23 11.80 -9.52 -0.20
CA ALA A 23 10.80 -10.13 -1.06
C ALA A 23 10.04 -9.07 -1.90
N ILE A 24 9.74 -7.91 -1.28
CA ILE A 24 9.09 -6.80 -1.97
C ILE A 24 9.99 -6.25 -3.08
N ALA A 25 11.27 -6.06 -2.79
CA ALA A 25 12.25 -5.60 -3.78
C ALA A 25 12.40 -6.61 -4.93
N GLU A 26 12.46 -7.89 -4.63
CA GLU A 26 12.57 -8.96 -5.64
C GLU A 26 11.35 -9.03 -6.54
N ALA A 27 10.17 -8.66 -6.02
CA ALA A 27 8.94 -8.60 -6.81
C ALA A 27 8.91 -7.41 -7.78
N GLY A 28 9.91 -6.53 -7.75
CA GLY A 28 9.98 -5.37 -8.62
C GLY A 28 9.15 -4.17 -8.15
N ILE A 29 8.64 -4.21 -6.93
CA ILE A 29 7.84 -3.13 -6.35
C ILE A 29 8.71 -1.88 -6.17
N VAL A 30 8.23 -0.74 -6.67
CA VAL A 30 8.97 0.54 -6.59
C VAL A 30 8.38 1.50 -5.57
N ARG A 31 7.15 1.27 -5.13
CA ARG A 31 6.47 2.06 -4.09
C ARG A 31 5.59 1.17 -3.24
N VAL A 32 5.61 1.39 -1.93
CA VAL A 32 4.71 0.74 -0.98
C VAL A 32 3.79 1.80 -0.38
N ILE A 33 2.50 1.52 -0.34
CA ILE A 33 1.49 2.38 0.28
C ILE A 33 0.99 1.70 1.57
N CYS A 34 1.12 2.40 2.69
CA CYS A 34 0.57 1.94 3.97
C CYS A 34 -0.86 2.48 4.11
N ASN A 35 -1.84 1.61 3.94
CA ASN A 35 -3.25 1.95 4.16
C ASN A 35 -3.72 1.60 5.57
N ARG A 36 -2.87 1.01 6.40
CA ARG A 36 -3.25 0.60 7.75
C ARG A 36 -2.98 1.70 8.77
N PRO A 37 -4.00 2.14 9.54
CA PRO A 37 -3.79 3.11 10.61
C PRO A 37 -2.85 2.57 11.70
N ASP A 38 -1.99 3.43 12.22
CA ASP A 38 -1.05 3.06 13.29
C ASP A 38 -1.74 2.54 14.54
N GLN A 39 -2.96 3.04 14.82
CA GLN A 39 -3.74 2.63 15.98
C GLN A 39 -4.11 1.15 15.98
N GLU A 40 -4.02 0.49 14.83
CA GLU A 40 -4.39 -0.92 14.70
C GLU A 40 -3.23 -1.88 14.98
N VAL A 41 -2.00 -1.39 15.11
CA VAL A 41 -0.80 -2.23 15.20
C VAL A 41 0.16 -1.74 16.28
N PRO A 42 0.98 -2.65 16.85
CA PRO A 42 2.04 -2.23 17.76
C PRO A 42 3.15 -1.48 17.03
N VAL A 43 3.97 -0.75 17.80
CA VAL A 43 5.02 0.14 17.27
C VAL A 43 5.88 -0.49 16.18
N PRO A 44 6.39 -1.74 16.30
CA PRO A 44 7.24 -2.33 15.26
C PRO A 44 6.56 -2.51 13.90
N LEU A 45 5.23 -2.45 13.84
CA LEU A 45 4.45 -2.57 12.60
C LEU A 45 3.83 -1.25 12.14
N GLN A 46 4.07 -0.16 12.88
CA GLN A 46 3.55 1.15 12.50
C GLN A 46 4.32 1.73 11.31
N ALA A 47 3.74 2.73 10.68
CA ALA A 47 4.25 3.30 9.42
C ALA A 47 5.70 3.77 9.52
N ASP A 48 6.13 4.35 10.63
CA ASP A 48 7.51 4.82 10.78
C ASP A 48 8.52 3.68 10.70
N ALA A 49 8.26 2.57 11.39
CA ALA A 49 9.16 1.42 11.41
C ALA A 49 9.18 0.72 10.04
N ILE A 50 8.01 0.46 9.48
CA ILE A 50 7.89 -0.19 8.17
C ILE A 50 8.49 0.72 7.09
N GLY A 51 8.16 2.00 7.11
CA GLY A 51 8.64 2.97 6.11
C GLY A 51 10.16 3.11 6.12
N SER A 52 10.79 3.11 7.29
CA SER A 52 12.26 3.14 7.39
C SER A 52 12.90 1.95 6.71
N ALA A 53 12.36 0.74 6.96
CA ALA A 53 12.90 -0.49 6.36
C ALA A 53 12.68 -0.50 4.84
N VAL A 54 11.51 -0.08 4.37
CA VAL A 54 11.18 -0.03 2.94
C VAL A 54 12.10 0.96 2.22
N ARG A 55 12.26 2.16 2.76
CA ARG A 55 13.13 3.18 2.17
C ARG A 55 14.60 2.75 2.18
N ALA A 56 15.04 2.06 3.22
CA ALA A 56 16.40 1.53 3.28
C ALA A 56 16.67 0.50 2.18
N ALA A 57 15.64 -0.16 1.67
CA ALA A 57 15.74 -1.08 0.54
C ALA A 57 15.67 -0.37 -0.82
N GLY A 58 15.61 0.96 -0.84
CA GLY A 58 15.53 1.75 -2.07
C GLY A 58 14.14 1.86 -2.68
N ILE A 59 13.10 1.56 -1.90
CA ILE A 59 11.70 1.57 -2.34
C ILE A 59 11.01 2.79 -1.75
N ASP A 60 10.20 3.49 -2.55
CA ASP A 60 9.42 4.63 -2.08
C ASP A 60 8.31 4.17 -1.14
N PHE A 61 7.96 5.00 -0.15
CA PHE A 61 6.95 4.65 0.85
C PHE A 61 6.02 5.84 1.09
N ALA A 62 4.72 5.58 1.01
CA ALA A 62 3.69 6.60 1.24
C ALA A 62 2.71 6.09 2.30
N VAL A 63 2.16 7.01 3.10
CA VAL A 63 1.22 6.70 4.17
C VAL A 63 -0.12 7.32 3.84
N LEU A 64 -1.14 6.50 3.67
CA LEU A 64 -2.52 6.93 3.45
C LEU A 64 -3.45 6.03 4.25
N PRO A 65 -3.58 6.28 5.57
CA PRO A 65 -4.40 5.42 6.42
C PRO A 65 -5.87 5.48 5.99
N ILE A 66 -6.52 4.33 5.90
CA ILE A 66 -7.93 4.26 5.56
C ILE A 66 -8.68 3.29 6.47
N THR A 67 -9.92 3.65 6.77
CA THR A 67 -10.90 2.78 7.40
C THR A 67 -12.11 2.68 6.46
N HIS A 68 -13.06 1.79 6.76
CA HIS A 68 -14.28 1.71 5.94
C HIS A 68 -15.12 3.00 6.00
N GLN A 69 -14.94 3.83 7.04
CA GLN A 69 -15.63 5.10 7.19
C GLN A 69 -14.89 6.29 6.56
N SER A 70 -13.64 6.11 6.15
CA SER A 70 -12.80 7.20 5.65
C SER A 70 -12.40 7.07 4.19
N MET A 71 -13.06 6.22 3.41
CA MET A 71 -12.82 6.08 1.96
C MET A 71 -13.54 7.21 1.20
N THR A 72 -13.12 8.44 1.47
CA THR A 72 -13.69 9.65 0.86
C THR A 72 -13.21 9.78 -0.59
N GLN A 73 -13.86 10.66 -1.37
CA GLN A 73 -13.40 10.99 -2.72
C GLN A 73 -11.95 11.47 -2.72
N SER A 74 -11.56 12.26 -1.71
CA SER A 74 -10.18 12.72 -1.56
C SER A 74 -9.22 11.57 -1.34
N ALA A 75 -9.54 10.63 -0.47
CA ALA A 75 -8.70 9.45 -0.21
C ALA A 75 -8.57 8.58 -1.47
N VAL A 76 -9.67 8.37 -2.18
CA VAL A 76 -9.68 7.61 -3.45
C VAL A 76 -8.76 8.28 -4.47
N ALA A 77 -8.86 9.61 -4.62
CA ALA A 77 -8.02 10.35 -5.56
C ALA A 77 -6.53 10.28 -5.17
N GLN A 78 -6.21 10.38 -3.88
CA GLN A 78 -4.83 10.28 -3.40
C GLN A 78 -4.26 8.88 -3.65
N GLN A 79 -5.04 7.83 -3.39
CA GLN A 79 -4.60 6.46 -3.65
C GLN A 79 -4.32 6.25 -5.13
N SER A 80 -5.23 6.70 -6.01
CA SER A 80 -5.06 6.59 -7.46
C SER A 80 -3.81 7.32 -7.93
N GLU A 81 -3.56 8.52 -7.41
CA GLU A 81 -2.37 9.30 -7.76
C GLU A 81 -1.09 8.59 -7.34
N LEU A 82 -1.06 8.01 -6.14
CA LEU A 82 0.10 7.27 -5.65
C LEU A 82 0.40 6.05 -6.53
N ILE A 83 -0.62 5.39 -7.06
CA ILE A 83 -0.45 4.24 -7.95
C ILE A 83 0.00 4.70 -9.33
N ASN A 84 -0.65 5.73 -9.88
CA ASN A 84 -0.45 6.13 -11.28
C ASN A 84 0.84 6.94 -11.49
N SER A 85 1.34 7.62 -10.46
CA SER A 85 2.57 8.41 -10.58
C SER A 85 3.84 7.62 -10.35
N ALA A 86 3.74 6.35 -9.97
CA ALA A 86 4.91 5.51 -9.74
C ALA A 86 5.54 5.03 -11.04
N ASP A 87 6.86 4.84 -11.04
CA ASP A 87 7.63 4.40 -12.21
C ASP A 87 7.62 2.87 -12.39
N GLY A 88 6.74 2.17 -11.73
CA GLY A 88 6.65 0.71 -11.80
C GLY A 88 5.60 0.17 -10.87
N PRO A 89 5.64 -1.13 -10.55
CA PRO A 89 4.61 -1.76 -9.72
C PRO A 89 4.55 -1.18 -8.31
N VAL A 90 3.33 -1.08 -7.78
CA VAL A 90 3.03 -0.54 -6.45
C VAL A 90 2.38 -1.62 -5.61
N LEU A 91 2.79 -1.71 -4.34
CA LEU A 91 2.17 -2.58 -3.34
C LEU A 91 1.46 -1.71 -2.31
N ALA A 92 0.18 -1.97 -2.08
CA ALA A 92 -0.56 -1.37 -0.96
C ALA A 92 -0.90 -2.46 0.06
N TYR A 93 -0.82 -2.13 1.35
CA TYR A 93 -1.17 -3.08 2.39
C TYR A 93 -2.08 -2.45 3.45
N CYS A 94 -2.91 -3.29 4.05
CA CYS A 94 -3.72 -2.98 5.23
C CYS A 94 -3.69 -4.20 6.14
N ALA A 95 -4.78 -4.49 6.88
CA ALA A 95 -4.78 -5.68 7.74
C ALA A 95 -4.78 -6.98 6.92
N SER A 96 -5.63 -7.05 5.87
CA SER A 96 -5.82 -8.25 5.05
C SER A 96 -5.62 -8.01 3.55
N GLY A 97 -5.46 -6.75 3.13
CA GLY A 97 -5.47 -6.35 1.73
C GLY A 97 -6.83 -5.91 1.21
N THR A 98 -7.89 -6.13 1.98
CA THR A 98 -9.27 -5.82 1.55
C THR A 98 -9.49 -4.32 1.37
N ARG A 99 -9.13 -3.50 2.36
CA ARG A 99 -9.31 -2.03 2.25
C ARG A 99 -8.51 -1.46 1.09
N SER A 100 -7.28 -1.94 0.91
CA SER A 100 -6.43 -1.52 -0.21
C SER A 100 -7.05 -1.87 -1.56
N THR A 101 -7.68 -3.03 -1.68
CA THR A 101 -8.37 -3.45 -2.90
C THR A 101 -9.63 -2.62 -3.13
N VAL A 102 -10.42 -2.37 -2.08
CA VAL A 102 -11.69 -1.61 -2.19
C VAL A 102 -11.42 -0.18 -2.62
N ILE A 103 -10.44 0.50 -2.01
CA ILE A 103 -10.16 1.89 -2.37
C ILE A 103 -9.63 1.99 -3.80
N TRP A 104 -8.85 1.02 -4.26
CA TRP A 104 -8.42 0.93 -5.65
C TRP A 104 -9.64 0.81 -6.59
N ALA A 105 -10.54 -0.12 -6.26
CA ALA A 105 -11.74 -0.37 -7.07
C ALA A 105 -12.62 0.88 -7.18
N LEU A 106 -12.78 1.62 -6.09
CA LEU A 106 -13.54 2.89 -6.10
C LEU A 106 -12.91 3.91 -7.05
N GLY A 107 -11.58 3.93 -7.16
CA GLY A 107 -10.88 4.80 -8.10
C GLY A 107 -11.14 4.43 -9.56
N GLN A 108 -11.40 3.15 -9.85
CA GLN A 108 -11.67 2.69 -11.23
C GLN A 108 -13.06 3.11 -11.70
N VAL A 109 -14.04 3.17 -10.80
CA VAL A 109 -15.41 3.57 -11.14
C VAL A 109 -15.45 4.97 -11.75
N GLY A 110 -14.61 5.88 -11.27
CA GLY A 110 -14.55 7.25 -11.78
C GLY A 110 -13.96 7.38 -13.18
N THR A 111 -13.42 6.31 -13.76
CA THR A 111 -12.81 6.34 -15.11
C THR A 111 -13.73 5.80 -16.20
N LEU A 112 -14.91 5.36 -15.83
CA LEU A 112 -15.89 4.80 -16.78
C LEU A 112 -16.63 5.85 -17.58
#